data_e1de66a65c9c9d9c0b38fbc4089fa8c2
#
_entry.id   e1de66a65c9c9d9c0b38fbc4089fa8c2
#
_cell.length_a   1.000
_cell.length_b   1.000
_cell.length_c   1.000
_cell.angle_alpha   90.00
_cell.angle_beta   90.00
_cell.angle_gamma   90.00
#
_symmetry.space_group_name_H-M   'P 1'
#
loop_
_entity.id
_entity.type
_entity.pdbx_description
1 polymer ?
#
loop_
_entity_poly.entity_id
_entity_poly.type
_entity_poly.pdbx_seq_one_letter_code
_entity_poly.pdbx_strand_id
1 'polypeptide(L)'
;MGFALVSSEPLSFWGGYDPKTGEILDRRHPLSGERAVGRVLAIPFTKGSSTTTQILLEAIRAGTAPAAIVSRGEDAFLALASIVADQMYQKPIPILAVSPEDFARLRTGQRIEIQETGQMEIDAGC
;
A
#
# COMPACT_ATOMS: atom_id res chain seq x y z
N MET A 1 -10.64 1.45 -5.81
CA MET A 1 -10.87 0.02 -6.02
C MET A 1 -9.71 -0.61 -6.77
N GLY A 2 -9.31 -1.80 -6.40
CA GLY A 2 -8.23 -2.50 -7.06
C GLY A 2 -8.13 -3.95 -6.60
N PHE A 3 -7.30 -4.72 -7.30
CA PHE A 3 -7.01 -6.08 -6.89
C PHE A 3 -5.93 -6.08 -5.82
N ALA A 4 -6.08 -6.97 -4.85
CA ALA A 4 -5.17 -7.03 -3.70
C ALA A 4 -3.84 -7.65 -4.07
N LEU A 5 -2.79 -7.11 -3.46
CA LEU A 5 -1.45 -7.66 -3.47
C LEU A 5 -1.04 -7.76 -2.00
N VAL A 6 -1.08 -8.96 -1.44
CA VAL A 6 -1.02 -9.18 0.01
C VAL A 6 0.26 -9.89 0.41
N SER A 7 0.91 -9.39 1.46
CA SER A 7 2.08 -10.03 2.05
C SER A 7 1.94 -10.14 3.56
N SER A 8 2.42 -11.24 4.12
CA SER A 8 2.57 -11.39 5.57
C SER A 8 3.86 -10.74 6.08
N GLU A 9 4.74 -10.35 5.19
CA GLU A 9 6.02 -9.73 5.54
C GLU A 9 5.94 -8.21 5.37
N PRO A 10 6.60 -7.43 6.26
CA PRO A 10 6.66 -5.99 6.08
C PRO A 10 7.48 -5.63 4.85
N LEU A 11 7.31 -4.40 4.36
CA LEU A 11 8.02 -3.90 3.19
C LEU A 11 8.81 -2.66 3.56
N SER A 12 10.09 -2.64 3.14
CA SER A 12 10.87 -1.42 3.16
C SER A 12 10.70 -0.72 1.81
N PHE A 13 10.16 0.48 1.82
CA PHE A 13 10.01 1.24 0.58
C PHE A 13 11.36 1.71 0.05
N TRP A 14 12.30 1.99 0.96
CA TRP A 14 13.65 2.34 0.53
C TRP A 14 14.37 1.10 0.03
N GLY A 15 14.71 1.08 -1.27
CA GLY A 15 15.37 -0.07 -1.88
C GLY A 15 14.46 -1.26 -2.16
N GLY A 16 13.24 -1.27 -1.62
CA GLY A 16 12.29 -2.36 -1.84
C GLY A 16 11.12 -2.02 -2.76
N TYR A 17 10.93 -0.75 -3.07
CA TYR A 17 9.87 -0.28 -3.95
C TYR A 17 10.45 0.67 -4.99
N ASP A 18 10.21 0.40 -6.26
CA ASP A 18 10.70 1.25 -7.34
C ASP A 18 9.71 2.38 -7.60
N PRO A 19 10.04 3.63 -7.24
CA PRO A 19 9.11 4.75 -7.47
C PRO A 19 8.93 5.10 -8.95
N LYS A 20 9.75 4.53 -9.83
CA LYS A 20 9.61 4.74 -11.27
C LYS A 20 8.61 3.79 -11.91
N THR A 21 8.50 2.57 -11.39
CA THR A 21 7.68 1.52 -12.02
C THR A 21 6.61 0.92 -11.10
N GLY A 22 6.74 1.11 -9.78
CA GLY A 22 5.86 0.48 -8.80
C GLY A 22 6.20 -0.98 -8.52
N GLU A 23 7.34 -1.45 -8.96
CA GLU A 23 7.75 -2.83 -8.77
C GLU A 23 8.31 -3.06 -7.37
N ILE A 24 8.01 -4.21 -6.78
CA ILE A 24 8.62 -4.66 -5.53
C ILE A 24 10.00 -5.25 -5.86
N LEU A 25 11.04 -4.55 -5.42
CA LEU A 25 12.43 -4.87 -5.81
C LEU A 25 13.12 -5.84 -4.87
N ASP A 26 12.68 -5.94 -3.62
CA ASP A 26 13.31 -6.80 -2.63
C ASP A 26 13.14 -8.27 -3.01
N ARG A 27 14.24 -8.91 -3.42
CA ARG A 27 14.21 -10.29 -3.89
C ARG A 27 13.80 -11.30 -2.82
N ARG A 28 13.92 -10.95 -1.56
CA ARG A 28 13.54 -11.81 -0.44
C ARG A 28 12.09 -11.62 -0.03
N HIS A 29 11.42 -10.62 -0.59
CA HIS A 29 10.05 -10.34 -0.25
C HIS A 29 9.11 -11.27 -1.03
N PRO A 30 8.01 -11.75 -0.41
CA PRO A 30 7.05 -12.61 -1.12
C PRO A 30 6.46 -12.00 -2.37
N LEU A 31 6.41 -10.67 -2.45
CA LEU A 31 5.86 -9.96 -3.61
C LEU A 31 6.93 -9.51 -4.61
N SER A 32 8.14 -10.02 -4.49
CA SER A 32 9.24 -9.65 -5.39
C SER A 32 8.84 -9.80 -6.87
N GLY A 33 9.11 -8.76 -7.65
CA GLY A 33 8.78 -8.74 -9.07
C GLY A 33 7.37 -8.31 -9.40
N GLU A 34 6.49 -8.22 -8.42
CA GLU A 34 5.12 -7.75 -8.63
C GLU A 34 5.09 -6.23 -8.71
N ARG A 35 4.19 -5.69 -9.53
CA ARG A 35 3.96 -4.24 -9.62
C ARG A 35 2.72 -3.88 -8.84
N ALA A 36 2.85 -2.91 -7.94
CA ALA A 36 1.76 -2.50 -7.08
C ALA A 36 0.91 -1.37 -7.69
N VAL A 37 1.28 -0.85 -8.86
CA VAL A 37 0.58 0.27 -9.50
C VAL A 37 -0.90 -0.08 -9.69
N GLY A 38 -1.78 0.77 -9.18
CA GLY A 38 -3.23 0.59 -9.33
C GLY A 38 -3.81 -0.56 -8.54
N ARG A 39 -3.01 -1.23 -7.71
CA ARG A 39 -3.47 -2.35 -6.89
C ARG A 39 -3.61 -1.92 -5.43
N VAL A 40 -4.35 -2.68 -4.65
CA VAL A 40 -4.44 -2.47 -3.20
C VAL A 40 -3.31 -3.27 -2.55
N LEU A 41 -2.31 -2.57 -2.05
CA LEU A 41 -1.16 -3.19 -1.40
C LEU A 41 -1.47 -3.40 0.07
N ALA A 42 -1.47 -4.64 0.53
CA ALA A 42 -1.72 -4.99 1.92
C ALA A 42 -0.45 -5.56 2.54
N ILE A 43 0.12 -4.85 3.49
CA ILE A 43 1.35 -5.23 4.20
C ILE A 43 1.15 -5.00 5.70
N PRO A 44 1.82 -5.78 6.58
CA PRO A 44 1.61 -5.60 8.02
C PRO A 44 2.06 -4.22 8.51
N PHE A 45 3.21 -3.77 8.08
CA PHE A 45 3.76 -2.44 8.41
C PHE A 45 4.90 -2.14 7.46
N THR A 46 5.43 -0.90 7.51
CA THR A 46 6.60 -0.52 6.73
C THR A 46 7.85 -0.49 7.60
N LYS A 47 9.00 -0.68 6.96
CA LYS A 47 10.31 -0.47 7.57
C LYS A 47 10.95 0.76 6.93
N GLY A 48 11.81 1.46 7.66
CA GLY A 48 12.62 2.54 7.08
C GLY A 48 12.16 3.95 7.40
N SER A 49 11.24 4.12 8.33
CA SER A 49 10.90 5.44 8.88
C SER A 49 10.58 6.50 7.82
N SER A 50 11.24 7.66 7.90
CA SER A 50 10.97 8.79 7.01
C SER A 50 11.25 8.49 5.53
N THR A 51 12.10 7.52 5.23
CA THR A 51 12.35 7.13 3.84
C THR A 51 11.12 6.47 3.19
N THR A 52 10.29 5.79 3.99
CA THR A 52 8.99 5.29 3.51
C THR A 52 8.15 6.42 2.93
N THR A 53 8.03 7.51 3.69
CA THR A 53 7.26 8.67 3.26
C THR A 53 7.83 9.26 1.97
N GLN A 54 9.15 9.42 1.89
CA GLN A 54 9.80 10.01 0.71
C GLN A 54 9.57 9.17 -0.56
N ILE A 55 9.76 7.87 -0.47
CA ILE A 55 9.61 6.97 -1.63
C ILE A 55 8.16 6.91 -2.07
N LEU A 56 7.24 6.83 -1.12
CA LEU A 56 5.81 6.78 -1.46
C LEU A 56 5.33 8.09 -2.09
N LEU A 57 5.80 9.24 -1.59
CA LEU A 57 5.49 10.54 -2.20
C LEU A 57 5.99 10.62 -3.62
N GLU A 58 7.21 10.14 -3.89
CA GLU A 58 7.76 10.12 -5.25
C GLU A 58 6.92 9.23 -6.16
N ALA A 59 6.49 8.06 -5.68
CA ALA A 59 5.62 7.17 -6.45
C ALA A 59 4.27 7.82 -6.75
N ILE A 60 3.69 8.51 -5.78
CA ILE A 60 2.42 9.22 -5.98
C ILE A 60 2.58 10.30 -7.05
N ARG A 61 3.65 11.08 -6.96
CA ARG A 61 3.94 12.13 -7.94
C ARG A 61 4.12 11.54 -9.34
N ALA A 62 4.80 10.42 -9.46
CA ALA A 62 5.09 9.78 -10.73
C ALA A 62 3.91 8.96 -11.29
N GLY A 63 2.86 8.74 -10.49
CA GLY A 63 1.72 7.93 -10.92
C GLY A 63 1.94 6.44 -10.80
N THR A 64 2.93 6.01 -10.02
CA THR A 64 3.29 4.60 -9.86
C THR A 64 2.95 4.04 -8.49
N ALA A 65 2.23 4.80 -7.68
CA ALA A 65 1.81 4.34 -6.35
C ALA A 65 0.70 3.30 -6.43
N PRO A 66 0.52 2.49 -5.38
CA PRO A 66 -0.67 1.65 -5.27
C PRO A 66 -1.94 2.49 -5.26
N ALA A 67 -3.07 1.88 -5.63
CA ALA A 67 -4.36 2.56 -5.53
C ALA A 67 -4.75 2.84 -4.09
N ALA A 68 -4.33 1.97 -3.17
CA ALA A 68 -4.52 2.11 -1.73
C ALA A 68 -3.54 1.21 -1.00
N ILE A 69 -3.31 1.49 0.28
CA ILE A 69 -2.48 0.63 1.13
C ILE A 69 -3.28 0.25 2.37
N VAL A 70 -3.29 -1.05 2.68
CA VAL A 70 -3.90 -1.58 3.89
C VAL A 70 -2.78 -2.09 4.80
N SER A 71 -2.77 -1.65 6.05
CA SER A 71 -1.79 -2.09 7.03
C SER A 71 -2.46 -2.80 8.19
N ARG A 72 -1.70 -3.68 8.87
CA ARG A 72 -2.15 -4.33 10.08
C ARG A 72 -1.85 -3.42 11.26
N GLY A 73 -2.84 -2.60 11.63
CA GLY A 73 -2.64 -1.55 12.60
C GLY A 73 -2.10 -0.26 11.96
N GLU A 74 -2.00 0.78 12.73
CA GLU A 74 -1.61 2.09 12.24
C GLU A 74 -0.13 2.16 11.87
N ASP A 75 0.16 2.81 10.75
CA ASP A 75 1.53 3.10 10.32
C ASP A 75 1.61 4.61 10.04
N ALA A 76 2.28 5.32 10.93
CA ALA A 76 2.34 6.79 10.89
C ALA A 76 3.04 7.31 9.63
N PHE A 77 3.99 6.58 9.09
CA PHE A 77 4.73 7.03 7.91
C PHE A 77 3.90 6.92 6.64
N LEU A 78 3.05 5.90 6.54
CA LEU A 78 2.08 5.78 5.46
C LEU A 78 1.03 6.88 5.56
N ALA A 79 0.48 7.10 6.75
CA ALA A 79 -0.52 8.13 6.98
C ALA A 79 0.03 9.52 6.65
N LEU A 80 1.27 9.81 7.06
CA LEU A 80 1.93 11.07 6.77
C LEU A 80 2.09 11.28 5.27
N ALA A 81 2.50 10.24 4.55
CA ALA A 81 2.68 10.32 3.09
C ALA A 81 1.36 10.69 2.40
N SER A 82 0.25 10.10 2.83
CA SER A 82 -1.06 10.40 2.25
C SER A 82 -1.47 11.85 2.50
N ILE A 83 -1.26 12.35 3.73
CA ILE A 83 -1.60 13.72 4.08
C ILE A 83 -0.76 14.71 3.27
N VAL A 84 0.55 14.49 3.17
CA VAL A 84 1.44 15.37 2.43
C VAL A 84 1.12 15.34 0.94
N ALA A 85 0.81 14.16 0.38
CA ALA A 85 0.45 14.04 -1.02
C ALA A 85 -0.84 14.79 -1.34
N ASP A 86 -1.81 14.78 -0.44
CA ASP A 86 -3.03 15.55 -0.61
C ASP A 86 -2.74 17.05 -0.66
N GLN A 87 -1.88 17.54 0.23
CA GLN A 87 -1.56 18.97 0.29
C GLN A 87 -0.68 19.43 -0.85
N MET A 88 0.30 18.62 -1.25
CA MET A 88 1.26 19.02 -2.29
C MET A 88 0.78 18.75 -3.71
N TYR A 89 0.11 17.62 -3.92
CA TYR A 89 -0.24 17.16 -5.25
C TYR A 89 -1.74 17.01 -5.46
N GLN A 90 -2.53 17.19 -4.40
CA GLN A 90 -3.98 16.96 -4.42
C GLN A 90 -4.32 15.53 -4.89
N LYS A 91 -3.46 14.59 -4.54
CA LYS A 91 -3.58 13.17 -4.92
C LYS A 91 -3.39 12.29 -3.68
N PRO A 92 -4.34 12.33 -2.71
CA PRO A 92 -4.20 11.47 -1.55
C PRO A 92 -4.32 10.00 -1.96
N ILE A 93 -3.61 9.15 -1.24
CA ILE A 93 -3.75 7.71 -1.39
C ILE A 93 -4.47 7.17 -0.15
N PRO A 94 -5.56 6.41 -0.30
CA PRO A 94 -6.24 5.84 0.86
C PRO A 94 -5.32 4.91 1.64
N ILE A 95 -5.18 5.15 2.93
CA ILE A 95 -4.42 4.32 3.85
C ILE A 95 -5.39 3.81 4.90
N LEU A 96 -5.54 2.51 5.01
CA LEU A 96 -6.48 1.89 5.92
C LEU A 96 -5.75 0.96 6.89
N ALA A 97 -5.91 1.23 8.20
CA ALA A 97 -5.40 0.35 9.24
C ALA A 97 -6.50 -0.62 9.63
N VAL A 98 -6.21 -1.91 9.63
CA VAL A 98 -7.18 -2.94 9.98
C VAL A 98 -6.66 -3.78 11.16
N SER A 99 -7.57 -4.50 11.82
CA SER A 99 -7.19 -5.41 12.88
C SER A 99 -6.38 -6.60 12.35
N PRO A 100 -5.61 -7.29 13.20
CA PRO A 100 -4.92 -8.50 12.76
C PRO A 100 -5.87 -9.55 12.19
N GLU A 101 -7.07 -9.67 12.74
CA GLU A 101 -8.08 -10.62 12.26
C GLU A 101 -8.55 -10.27 10.85
N ASP A 102 -8.82 -8.99 10.60
CA ASP A 102 -9.24 -8.54 9.28
C ASP A 102 -8.10 -8.66 8.28
N PHE A 103 -6.89 -8.32 8.68
CA PHE A 103 -5.71 -8.47 7.82
C PHE A 103 -5.51 -9.92 7.39
N ALA A 104 -5.72 -10.86 8.31
CA ALA A 104 -5.53 -12.29 8.03
C ALA A 104 -6.52 -12.84 7.00
N ARG A 105 -7.62 -12.14 6.74
CA ARG A 105 -8.61 -12.53 5.73
C ARG A 105 -8.24 -12.09 4.32
N LEU A 106 -7.26 -11.23 4.18
CA LEU A 106 -6.87 -10.71 2.87
C LEU A 106 -6.06 -11.74 2.10
N ARG A 107 -6.30 -11.80 0.79
CA ARG A 107 -5.59 -12.70 -0.13
C ARG A 107 -5.28 -11.96 -1.41
N THR A 108 -4.11 -12.23 -1.96
CA THR A 108 -3.72 -11.68 -3.27
C THR A 108 -4.74 -12.10 -4.33
N GLY A 109 -5.11 -11.15 -5.16
CA GLY A 109 -6.10 -11.36 -6.22
C GLY A 109 -7.52 -11.01 -5.86
N GLN A 110 -7.83 -10.81 -4.58
CA GLN A 110 -9.16 -10.33 -4.18
C GLN A 110 -9.39 -8.93 -4.71
N ARG A 111 -10.63 -8.64 -5.06
CA ARG A 111 -11.03 -7.30 -5.41
C ARG A 111 -11.42 -6.56 -4.14
N ILE A 112 -10.74 -5.46 -3.87
CA ILE A 112 -10.95 -4.68 -2.65
C ILE A 112 -11.40 -3.27 -3.04
N GLU A 113 -12.44 -2.79 -2.37
CA GLU A 113 -12.93 -1.44 -2.52
C GLU A 113 -12.88 -0.75 -1.16
N ILE A 114 -12.25 0.42 -1.09
CA ILE A 114 -12.18 1.21 0.13
C ILE A 114 -13.16 2.36 -0.03
N GLN A 115 -14.14 2.43 0.86
CA GLN A 115 -15.17 3.47 0.86
C GLN A 115 -14.59 4.77 1.39
N GLU A 116 -15.21 5.89 1.02
CA GLU A 116 -14.85 7.21 1.56
C GLU A 116 -14.99 7.26 3.07
N THR A 117 -15.88 6.45 3.64
CA THR A 117 -16.07 6.34 5.08
C THR A 117 -14.95 5.59 5.80
N GLY A 118 -13.99 5.04 5.06
CA GLY A 118 -12.91 4.25 5.62
C GLY A 118 -13.23 2.76 5.74
N GLN A 119 -14.38 2.32 5.24
CA GLN A 119 -14.73 0.91 5.25
C GLN A 119 -14.14 0.20 4.04
N MET A 120 -13.68 -1.01 4.26
CA MET A 120 -13.13 -1.87 3.21
C MET A 120 -14.13 -2.95 2.86
N GLU A 121 -14.41 -3.10 1.58
CA GLU A 121 -15.24 -4.19 1.08
C GLU A 121 -14.37 -5.12 0.25
N ILE A 122 -14.50 -6.42 0.52
CA ILE A 122 -13.78 -7.46 -0.19
C ILE A 122 -14.80 -8.24 -1.02
N ASP A 123 -14.53 -8.30 -2.32
CA ASP A 123 -15.34 -9.11 -3.21
C ASP A 123 -14.87 -10.56 -3.13
N ALA A 124 -15.66 -11.39 -2.48
CA ALA A 124 -15.34 -12.80 -2.26
C ALA A 124 -15.80 -13.69 -3.43
N GLY A 125 -16.30 -13.10 -4.48
CA GLY A 125 -16.93 -13.85 -5.59
C GLY A 125 -15.96 -14.40 -6.62
N CYS A 126 -14.69 -14.41 -6.34
CA CYS A 126 -13.74 -14.95 -7.31
C CYS A 126 -13.44 -16.37 -7.08
#